data_0a5d2eabecb8781a6070528b15c007dd
#
_entry.id   0a5d2eabecb8781a6070528b15c007dd
#
_cell.length_a   1.000
_cell.length_b   1.000
_cell.length_c   1.000
_cell.angle_alpha   90.00
_cell.angle_beta   90.00
_cell.angle_gamma   90.00
#
_symmetry.space_group_name_H-M   'P 1'
#
loop_
_entity.id
_entity.type
_entity.pdbx_description
1 polymer ?
#
loop_
_entity_poly.entity_id
_entity_poly.type
_entity_poly.pdbx_seq_one_letter_code
_entity_poly.pdbx_strand_id
1 'polypeptide(L)'
;MKFYFPENYGALGDGKNDDSRALQSAIDEAEKNGGGTVVLESGKTYYSSSVIMKKNVELHLQKGSVLKATSDINGYFRPCDFINDETNTLIGNPVTGKPSFAFIYAYKADNAAITGGGKIDANGHSFVKRKDKYYVTGDFYPRPTVMYFEACNHIVFEDFTVVDAPFWTLHPAGCDDVLISKIHI
;
A
#
# COMPACT_ATOMS: atom_id res chain seq x y z
N MET A 1 16.45 5.12 -16.85
CA MET A 1 15.55 4.88 -15.71
C MET A 1 16.12 5.63 -14.53
N LYS A 2 15.35 6.45 -13.82
CA LYS A 2 15.81 7.19 -12.64
C LYS A 2 15.45 6.43 -11.38
N PHE A 3 16.32 6.46 -10.38
CA PHE A 3 16.09 5.86 -9.07
C PHE A 3 15.94 6.95 -8.02
N TYR A 4 14.99 6.72 -7.10
CA TYR A 4 14.67 7.61 -6.00
C TYR A 4 14.74 6.81 -4.70
N PHE A 5 15.46 7.34 -3.73
CA PHE A 5 15.65 6.69 -2.43
C PHE A 5 14.94 7.54 -1.38
N PRO A 6 14.00 6.98 -0.61
CA PRO A 6 13.28 7.72 0.43
C PRO A 6 14.20 8.42 1.44
N GLU A 7 15.41 7.90 1.64
CA GLU A 7 16.43 8.48 2.50
C GLU A 7 16.84 9.90 2.04
N ASN A 8 16.86 10.15 0.76
CA ASN A 8 17.16 11.49 0.21
C ASN A 8 16.06 12.51 0.56
N TYR A 9 14.92 12.04 1.06
CA TYR A 9 13.77 12.83 1.49
C TYR A 9 13.54 12.77 3.01
N GLY A 10 14.47 12.12 3.74
CA GLY A 10 14.49 12.07 5.19
C GLY A 10 13.96 10.79 5.82
N ALA A 11 13.74 9.71 5.05
CA ALA A 11 13.40 8.42 5.61
C ALA A 11 14.59 7.86 6.41
N LEU A 12 14.29 7.23 7.55
CA LEU A 12 15.29 6.55 8.37
C LEU A 12 15.34 5.05 8.09
N GLY A 13 14.23 4.43 7.71
CA GLY A 13 14.15 3.01 7.42
C GLY A 13 14.48 2.13 8.63
N ASP A 14 14.26 2.63 9.86
CA ASP A 14 14.63 1.97 11.12
C ASP A 14 13.48 1.15 11.74
N GLY A 15 12.30 1.16 11.11
CA GLY A 15 11.09 0.45 11.57
C GLY A 15 10.43 1.03 12.81
N LYS A 16 10.80 2.24 13.21
CA LYS A 16 10.29 2.94 14.40
C LYS A 16 9.75 4.33 14.08
N ASN A 17 10.54 5.09 13.33
CA ASN A 17 10.14 6.42 12.91
C ASN A 17 9.20 6.34 11.71
N ASP A 18 8.28 7.30 11.62
CA ASP A 18 7.33 7.40 10.50
C ASP A 18 8.04 7.93 9.25
N ASP A 19 8.17 7.09 8.24
CA ASP A 19 8.79 7.39 6.96
C ASP A 19 7.76 7.81 5.88
N SER A 20 6.47 7.90 6.23
CA SER A 20 5.35 8.14 5.27
C SER A 20 5.61 9.33 4.37
N ARG A 21 6.01 10.47 4.97
CA ARG A 21 6.24 11.71 4.23
C ARG A 21 7.43 11.60 3.27
N ALA A 22 8.51 10.99 3.72
CA ALA A 22 9.71 10.82 2.91
C ALA A 22 9.47 9.87 1.73
N LEU A 23 8.79 8.75 2.00
CA LEU A 23 8.40 7.78 0.98
C LEU A 23 7.47 8.42 -0.06
N GLN A 24 6.44 9.15 0.37
CA GLN A 24 5.53 9.84 -0.54
C GLN A 24 6.26 10.91 -1.36
N SER A 25 7.19 11.66 -0.76
CA SER A 25 7.98 12.67 -1.47
C SER A 25 8.84 12.06 -2.57
N ALA A 26 9.41 10.88 -2.35
CA ALA A 26 10.16 10.15 -3.38
C ALA A 26 9.25 9.73 -4.56
N ILE A 27 8.04 9.25 -4.27
CA ILE A 27 7.05 8.85 -5.26
C ILE A 27 6.57 10.07 -6.08
N ASP A 28 6.25 11.16 -5.40
CA ASP A 28 5.76 12.39 -6.05
C ASP A 28 6.85 13.03 -6.93
N GLU A 29 8.10 13.01 -6.51
CA GLU A 29 9.21 13.50 -7.33
C GLU A 29 9.48 12.59 -8.54
N ALA A 30 9.31 11.26 -8.39
CA ALA A 30 9.40 10.33 -9.50
C ALA A 30 8.32 10.63 -10.56
N GLU A 31 7.06 10.78 -10.14
CA GLU A 31 5.94 11.14 -11.05
C GLU A 31 6.20 12.46 -11.76
N LYS A 32 6.59 13.51 -11.02
CA LYS A 32 6.90 14.84 -11.55
C LYS A 32 7.96 14.81 -12.64
N ASN A 33 8.92 13.90 -12.53
CA ASN A 33 9.99 13.72 -13.51
C ASN A 33 9.63 12.73 -14.63
N GLY A 34 8.37 12.37 -14.78
CA GLY A 34 7.85 11.50 -15.84
C GLY A 34 7.88 10.01 -15.51
N GLY A 35 8.23 9.65 -14.29
CA GLY A 35 8.30 8.29 -13.79
C GLY A 35 9.69 7.88 -13.30
N GLY A 36 9.77 6.68 -12.73
CA GLY A 36 11.01 6.10 -12.23
C GLY A 36 10.77 5.06 -11.14
N THR A 37 11.84 4.58 -10.56
CA THR A 37 11.81 3.54 -9.54
C THR A 37 12.14 4.12 -8.17
N VAL A 38 11.20 4.03 -7.22
CA VAL A 38 11.44 4.31 -5.80
C VAL A 38 11.93 3.03 -5.15
N VAL A 39 13.14 3.06 -4.59
CA VAL A 39 13.82 1.87 -4.08
C VAL A 39 13.79 1.84 -2.57
N LEU A 40 13.22 0.77 -2.01
CA LEU A 40 13.34 0.42 -0.61
C LEU A 40 14.54 -0.49 -0.43
N GLU A 41 15.56 0.00 0.28
CA GLU A 41 16.86 -0.66 0.37
C GLU A 41 16.85 -1.88 1.30
N SER A 42 17.65 -2.87 0.92
CA SER A 42 17.84 -4.09 1.70
C SER A 42 18.28 -3.80 3.15
N GLY A 43 17.74 -4.57 4.08
CA GLY A 43 18.05 -4.44 5.51
C GLY A 43 17.33 -3.30 6.23
N LYS A 44 16.52 -2.51 5.52
CA LYS A 44 15.73 -1.41 6.10
C LYS A 44 14.27 -1.81 6.30
N THR A 45 13.63 -1.19 7.29
CA THR A 45 12.19 -1.30 7.55
C THR A 45 11.58 0.10 7.52
N TYR A 46 10.84 0.40 6.48
CA TYR A 46 10.13 1.67 6.31
C TYR A 46 8.76 1.58 6.98
N TYR A 47 8.57 2.34 8.04
CA TYR A 47 7.31 2.38 8.79
C TYR A 47 6.43 3.49 8.24
N SER A 48 5.28 3.14 7.67
CA SER A 48 4.48 4.09 6.92
C SER A 48 2.98 3.90 7.15
N SER A 49 2.25 4.98 7.10
CA SER A 49 0.81 5.00 6.88
C SER A 49 0.50 4.72 5.40
N SER A 50 -0.46 5.39 4.78
CA SER A 50 -0.73 5.12 3.36
C SER A 50 0.38 5.57 2.44
N VAL A 51 0.61 4.75 1.41
CA VAL A 51 1.47 5.02 0.26
C VAL A 51 0.58 5.24 -0.96
N ILE A 52 0.66 6.41 -1.58
CA ILE A 52 -0.13 6.74 -2.76
C ILE A 52 0.72 6.56 -4.01
N MET A 53 0.46 5.49 -4.74
CA MET A 53 1.16 5.19 -6.00
C MET A 53 0.75 6.16 -7.10
N LYS A 54 1.68 6.42 -7.99
CA LYS A 54 1.54 7.40 -9.06
C LYS A 54 1.84 6.81 -10.43
N LYS A 55 1.41 7.54 -11.46
CA LYS A 55 1.62 7.14 -12.86
C LYS A 55 3.10 6.98 -13.20
N ASN A 56 3.44 5.88 -13.89
CA ASN A 56 4.80 5.56 -14.33
C ASN A 56 5.81 5.38 -13.17
N VAL A 57 5.34 5.10 -11.95
CA VAL A 57 6.21 4.91 -10.78
C VAL A 57 6.21 3.44 -10.36
N GLU A 58 7.40 2.91 -10.22
CA GLU A 58 7.65 1.61 -9.62
C GLU A 58 8.09 1.78 -8.17
N LEU A 59 7.45 1.07 -7.24
CA LEU A 59 7.92 0.87 -5.87
C LEU A 59 8.66 -0.46 -5.82
N HIS A 60 9.98 -0.41 -5.75
CA HIS A 60 10.85 -1.59 -5.77
C HIS A 60 11.34 -1.92 -4.36
N LEU A 61 10.91 -3.06 -3.85
CA LEU A 61 11.32 -3.57 -2.54
C LEU A 61 12.52 -4.51 -2.73
N GLN A 62 13.73 -4.05 -2.46
CA GLN A 62 14.88 -4.94 -2.51
C GLN A 62 14.72 -6.11 -1.53
N LYS A 63 15.27 -7.27 -1.89
CA LYS A 63 15.25 -8.44 -1.01
C LYS A 63 15.82 -8.09 0.37
N GLY A 64 15.04 -8.35 1.42
CA GLY A 64 15.40 -8.01 2.79
C GLY A 64 14.94 -6.63 3.25
N SER A 65 14.31 -5.82 2.38
CA SER A 65 13.59 -4.63 2.82
C SER A 65 12.19 -4.97 3.32
N VAL A 66 11.65 -4.12 4.18
CA VAL A 66 10.29 -4.23 4.70
C VAL A 66 9.58 -2.88 4.59
N LEU A 67 8.42 -2.87 3.94
CA LEU A 67 7.45 -1.78 4.06
C LEU A 67 6.42 -2.19 5.11
N LYS A 68 6.42 -1.54 6.26
CA LYS A 68 5.57 -1.89 7.40
C LYS A 68 4.51 -0.84 7.64
N ALA A 69 3.26 -1.29 7.75
CA ALA A 69 2.11 -0.44 8.03
C ALA A 69 2.09 0.06 9.49
N THR A 70 1.77 1.34 9.70
CA THR A 70 1.54 1.90 11.05
C THR A 70 0.24 1.36 11.63
N SER A 71 0.13 1.37 12.96
CA SER A 71 -1.12 1.03 13.67
C SER A 71 -2.08 2.22 13.81
N ASP A 72 -1.63 3.44 13.53
CA ASP A 72 -2.47 4.64 13.61
C ASP A 72 -3.28 4.80 12.32
N ILE A 73 -4.57 4.48 12.42
CA ILE A 73 -5.49 4.55 11.29
C ILE A 73 -5.73 5.97 10.77
N ASN A 74 -5.49 7.00 11.59
CA ASN A 74 -5.74 8.39 11.19
C ASN A 74 -4.80 8.87 10.07
N GLY A 75 -3.64 8.21 9.92
CA GLY A 75 -2.71 8.47 8.82
C GLY A 75 -3.08 7.79 7.50
N TYR A 76 -4.14 6.97 7.48
CA TYR A 76 -4.48 6.21 6.28
C TYR A 76 -5.38 6.97 5.32
N PHE A 77 -5.10 6.78 4.03
CA PHE A 77 -5.94 7.28 2.96
C PHE A 77 -7.30 6.56 2.94
N ARG A 78 -8.34 7.32 2.65
CA ARG A 78 -9.73 6.84 2.64
C ARG A 78 -10.34 6.91 1.24
N PRO A 79 -10.23 5.85 0.43
CA PRO A 79 -10.79 5.83 -0.92
C PRO A 79 -12.28 6.16 -0.98
N CYS A 80 -13.03 5.79 0.08
CA CYS A 80 -14.46 6.03 0.16
C CYS A 80 -14.85 7.50 0.36
N ASP A 81 -13.97 8.38 0.85
CA ASP A 81 -14.27 9.80 1.04
C ASP A 81 -14.45 10.57 -0.28
N PHE A 82 -14.03 9.95 -1.41
CA PHE A 82 -14.21 10.53 -2.76
C PHE A 82 -15.55 10.21 -3.41
N ILE A 83 -16.50 9.70 -2.62
CA ILE A 83 -17.86 9.43 -3.08
C ILE A 83 -18.80 10.31 -2.26
N ASN A 84 -19.59 11.15 -2.95
CA ASN A 84 -20.73 11.86 -2.36
C ASN A 84 -21.88 10.87 -2.09
N ASP A 85 -21.64 9.91 -1.19
CA ASP A 85 -22.61 8.88 -0.85
C ASP A 85 -22.74 8.77 0.67
N GLU A 86 -23.95 9.06 1.18
CA GLU A 86 -24.29 8.97 2.58
C GLU A 86 -24.20 7.54 3.15
N THR A 87 -24.04 6.53 2.25
CA THR A 87 -23.86 5.13 2.64
C THR A 87 -22.44 4.75 3.01
N ASN A 88 -21.55 5.73 3.10
CA ASN A 88 -20.14 5.52 3.41
C ASN A 88 -19.98 4.98 4.85
N THR A 89 -19.74 3.69 4.96
CA THR A 89 -19.59 3.00 6.23
C THR A 89 -18.13 2.76 6.59
N LEU A 90 -17.83 2.46 7.84
CA LEU A 90 -16.47 2.11 8.29
C LEU A 90 -15.86 0.90 7.58
N ILE A 91 -16.65 0.11 6.87
CA ILE A 91 -16.20 -1.04 6.05
C ILE A 91 -15.96 -0.71 4.60
N GLY A 92 -16.22 0.49 4.20
CA GLY A 92 -16.25 0.90 2.81
C GLY A 92 -17.66 1.06 2.28
N ASN A 93 -17.77 1.45 1.04
CA ASN A 93 -19.04 1.61 0.38
C ASN A 93 -19.49 0.27 -0.22
N PRO A 94 -20.57 -0.36 0.29
CA PRO A 94 -21.03 -1.65 -0.21
C PRO A 94 -21.55 -1.59 -1.65
N VAL A 95 -21.95 -0.42 -2.13
CA VAL A 95 -22.45 -0.22 -3.51
C VAL A 95 -21.31 -0.13 -4.51
N THR A 96 -20.24 0.58 -4.16
CA THR A 96 -19.10 0.79 -5.05
C THR A 96 -17.94 -0.18 -4.81
N GLY A 97 -17.95 -0.91 -3.69
CA GLY A 97 -16.87 -1.80 -3.29
C GLY A 97 -15.59 -1.09 -2.84
N LYS A 98 -15.62 0.24 -2.69
CA LYS A 98 -14.44 1.01 -2.24
C LYS A 98 -14.16 0.77 -0.75
N PRO A 99 -12.92 0.49 -0.35
CA PRO A 99 -12.57 0.31 1.05
C PRO A 99 -12.59 1.65 1.82
N SER A 100 -12.85 1.58 3.13
CA SER A 100 -12.75 2.74 4.00
C SER A 100 -11.32 3.26 4.13
N PHE A 101 -10.35 2.34 4.14
CA PHE A 101 -8.93 2.65 4.30
C PHE A 101 -8.09 1.78 3.37
N ALA A 102 -7.00 2.33 2.85
CA ALA A 102 -6.03 1.60 2.05
C ALA A 102 -4.60 1.89 2.55
N PHE A 103 -3.77 0.85 2.63
CA PHE A 103 -2.36 1.00 2.96
C PHE A 103 -1.58 1.45 1.72
N ILE A 104 -1.72 0.75 0.60
CA ILE A 104 -1.17 1.19 -0.68
C ILE A 104 -2.35 1.49 -1.61
N TYR A 105 -2.41 2.70 -2.10
CA TYR A 105 -3.51 3.18 -2.95
C TYR A 105 -3.01 3.70 -4.28
N ALA A 106 -3.76 3.44 -5.33
CA ALA A 106 -3.55 4.01 -6.66
C ALA A 106 -4.89 4.37 -7.31
N TYR A 107 -4.97 5.53 -7.93
CA TYR A 107 -6.11 5.94 -8.75
C TYR A 107 -5.62 6.52 -10.06
N LYS A 108 -6.03 5.92 -11.18
CA LYS A 108 -5.59 6.31 -12.53
C LYS A 108 -4.07 6.42 -12.65
N ALA A 109 -3.36 5.57 -11.92
CA ALA A 109 -1.91 5.50 -11.90
C ALA A 109 -1.42 4.46 -12.92
N ASP A 110 -1.62 4.74 -14.21
CA ASP A 110 -1.20 3.84 -15.28
C ASP A 110 0.31 3.58 -15.23
N ASN A 111 0.72 2.36 -15.59
CA ASN A 111 2.10 1.87 -15.55
C ASN A 111 2.71 1.92 -14.13
N ALA A 112 1.90 1.86 -13.09
CA ALA A 112 2.41 1.71 -11.74
C ALA A 112 2.82 0.25 -11.47
N ALA A 113 3.88 0.07 -10.69
CA ALA A 113 4.35 -1.26 -10.35
C ALA A 113 4.76 -1.37 -8.87
N ILE A 114 4.60 -2.55 -8.30
CA ILE A 114 5.22 -2.95 -7.04
C ILE A 114 6.00 -4.22 -7.33
N THR A 115 7.32 -4.19 -7.09
CA THR A 115 8.21 -5.26 -7.49
C THR A 115 9.29 -5.56 -6.44
N GLY A 116 10.10 -6.60 -6.69
CA GLY A 116 11.30 -6.92 -5.94
C GLY A 116 11.07 -7.93 -4.81
N GLY A 117 12.15 -8.52 -4.29
CA GLY A 117 12.11 -9.64 -3.34
C GLY A 117 11.87 -9.25 -1.87
N GLY A 118 11.36 -8.05 -1.60
CA GLY A 118 11.13 -7.56 -0.24
C GLY A 118 9.79 -7.98 0.35
N LYS A 119 9.43 -7.35 1.47
CA LYS A 119 8.23 -7.69 2.23
C LYS A 119 7.35 -6.47 2.48
N ILE A 120 6.04 -6.66 2.34
CA ILE A 120 5.00 -5.75 2.81
C ILE A 120 4.39 -6.38 4.08
N ASP A 121 4.62 -5.75 5.22
CA ASP A 121 4.04 -6.13 6.51
C ASP A 121 2.85 -5.22 6.80
N ALA A 122 1.64 -5.73 6.58
CA ALA A 122 0.43 -4.94 6.71
C ALA A 122 -0.04 -4.77 8.17
N ASN A 123 0.71 -5.31 9.15
CA ASN A 123 0.51 -5.11 10.59
C ASN A 123 -0.94 -5.41 11.06
N GLY A 124 -1.54 -6.44 10.48
CA GLY A 124 -2.95 -6.76 10.64
C GLY A 124 -3.37 -7.04 12.09
N HIS A 125 -2.47 -7.62 12.89
CA HIS A 125 -2.72 -7.88 14.31
C HIS A 125 -3.01 -6.60 15.11
N SER A 126 -2.58 -5.44 14.65
CA SER A 126 -2.91 -4.13 15.26
C SER A 126 -4.35 -3.71 15.01
N PHE A 127 -5.00 -4.25 13.97
CA PHE A 127 -6.36 -3.90 13.55
C PHE A 127 -7.39 -4.99 13.84
N VAL A 128 -6.93 -6.21 14.14
CA VAL A 128 -7.79 -7.39 14.26
C VAL A 128 -7.51 -8.10 15.56
N LYS A 129 -8.56 -8.23 16.41
CA LYS A 129 -8.50 -9.07 17.61
C LYS A 129 -8.92 -10.49 17.24
N ARG A 130 -8.02 -11.47 17.40
CA ARG A 130 -8.36 -12.89 17.28
C ARG A 130 -8.89 -13.40 18.60
N LYS A 131 -10.07 -14.03 18.59
CA LYS A 131 -10.61 -14.73 19.76
C LYS A 131 -10.24 -16.21 19.79
N ASP A 132 -10.04 -16.82 18.62
CA ASP A 132 -9.61 -18.20 18.50
C ASP A 132 -8.84 -18.47 17.20
N LYS A 133 -8.46 -19.74 16.98
CA LYS A 133 -7.67 -20.16 15.84
C LYS A 133 -8.36 -19.93 14.48
N TYR A 134 -9.69 -19.95 14.45
CA TYR A 134 -10.45 -20.00 13.18
C TYR A 134 -11.27 -18.75 12.92
N TYR A 135 -11.57 -17.96 13.95
CA TYR A 135 -12.45 -16.82 13.83
C TYR A 135 -11.75 -15.53 14.22
N VAL A 136 -11.74 -14.62 13.28
CA VAL A 136 -11.45 -13.22 13.56
C VAL A 136 -12.73 -12.63 14.11
N THR A 137 -12.84 -12.57 15.43
CA THR A 137 -13.92 -11.84 16.07
C THR A 137 -13.34 -10.55 16.62
N GLY A 138 -13.95 -9.49 16.33
CA GLY A 138 -13.57 -8.21 16.84
C GLY A 138 -14.39 -7.15 16.18
N ASP A 139 -14.30 -6.01 16.77
CA ASP A 139 -14.76 -4.81 16.12
C ASP A 139 -14.06 -4.76 14.78
N PHE A 140 -14.83 -4.99 13.72
CA PHE A 140 -14.34 -5.20 12.37
C PHE A 140 -13.66 -3.97 11.78
N TYR A 141 -13.50 -2.92 12.55
CA TYR A 141 -13.04 -1.64 12.04
C TYR A 141 -12.17 -0.87 12.99
N PRO A 142 -11.31 -0.08 12.40
CA PRO A 142 -10.96 0.04 10.98
C PRO A 142 -9.95 -1.02 10.55
N ARG A 143 -10.13 -1.60 9.33
CA ARG A 143 -9.21 -2.59 8.75
C ARG A 143 -8.80 -2.14 7.34
N PRO A 144 -7.58 -1.66 7.13
CA PRO A 144 -7.15 -1.24 5.81
C PRO A 144 -7.10 -2.40 4.80
N THR A 145 -7.56 -2.16 3.56
CA THR A 145 -7.16 -2.97 2.42
C THR A 145 -5.67 -2.75 2.18
N VAL A 146 -4.91 -3.81 1.96
CA VAL A 146 -3.44 -3.67 1.85
C VAL A 146 -3.07 -2.93 0.57
N MET A 147 -3.56 -3.39 -0.58
CA MET A 147 -3.33 -2.75 -1.87
C MET A 147 -4.66 -2.55 -2.60
N TYR A 148 -5.05 -1.30 -2.81
CA TYR A 148 -6.24 -0.95 -3.56
C TYR A 148 -5.87 -0.07 -4.76
N PHE A 149 -6.04 -0.62 -5.96
CA PHE A 149 -5.75 0.05 -7.23
C PHE A 149 -7.05 0.24 -7.99
N GLU A 150 -7.37 1.47 -8.35
CA GLU A 150 -8.65 1.83 -8.97
C GLU A 150 -8.43 2.52 -10.31
N ALA A 151 -9.10 2.00 -11.35
CA ALA A 151 -9.10 2.54 -12.71
C ALA A 151 -7.68 2.77 -13.27
N CYS A 152 -6.77 1.84 -13.04
CA CYS A 152 -5.38 1.87 -13.48
C CYS A 152 -5.17 0.88 -14.64
N ASN A 153 -4.28 1.21 -15.58
CA ASN A 153 -3.90 0.34 -16.70
C ASN A 153 -2.42 -0.05 -16.65
N HIS A 154 -2.09 -1.24 -17.16
CA HIS A 154 -0.73 -1.77 -17.22
C HIS A 154 -0.05 -1.82 -15.84
N ILE A 155 -0.67 -2.52 -14.89
CA ILE A 155 -0.19 -2.63 -13.52
C ILE A 155 0.61 -3.91 -13.32
N VAL A 156 1.72 -3.81 -12.61
CA VAL A 156 2.58 -4.96 -12.29
C VAL A 156 2.71 -5.15 -10.79
N PHE A 157 2.42 -6.38 -10.32
CA PHE A 157 2.70 -6.85 -8.97
C PHE A 157 3.59 -8.08 -9.09
N GLU A 158 4.88 -7.97 -8.76
CA GLU A 158 5.82 -9.05 -8.98
C GLU A 158 6.86 -9.21 -7.88
N ASP A 159 7.07 -10.46 -7.48
CA ASP A 159 8.20 -10.94 -6.66
C ASP A 159 8.33 -10.26 -5.28
N PHE A 160 7.24 -10.25 -4.51
CA PHE A 160 7.27 -9.80 -3.12
C PHE A 160 6.39 -10.66 -2.21
N THR A 161 6.59 -10.51 -0.91
CA THR A 161 5.78 -11.21 0.10
C THR A 161 4.90 -10.21 0.84
N VAL A 162 3.62 -10.56 1.05
CA VAL A 162 2.71 -9.82 1.93
C VAL A 162 2.45 -10.66 3.18
N VAL A 163 2.52 -10.04 4.35
CA VAL A 163 2.21 -10.73 5.61
C VAL A 163 1.23 -9.90 6.44
N ASP A 164 0.51 -10.62 7.30
CA ASP A 164 -0.35 -10.06 8.33
C ASP A 164 -1.37 -9.03 7.78
N ALA A 165 -2.07 -9.41 6.72
CA ALA A 165 -3.10 -8.58 6.11
C ALA A 165 -4.32 -8.44 7.03
N PRO A 166 -4.76 -7.21 7.38
CA PRO A 166 -5.94 -6.99 8.21
C PRO A 166 -7.25 -7.22 7.46
N PHE A 167 -7.23 -7.05 6.13
CA PHE A 167 -8.39 -7.16 5.25
C PHE A 167 -7.97 -7.69 3.87
N TRP A 168 -8.57 -7.24 2.78
CA TRP A 168 -8.24 -7.67 1.43
C TRP A 168 -6.79 -7.29 1.10
N THR A 169 -6.05 -8.27 0.59
CA THR A 169 -4.61 -8.10 0.35
C THR A 169 -4.35 -7.37 -0.96
N LEU A 170 -4.99 -7.81 -2.04
CA LEU A 170 -4.83 -7.22 -3.37
C LEU A 170 -6.21 -7.02 -4.00
N HIS A 171 -6.53 -5.77 -4.34
CA HIS A 171 -7.82 -5.38 -4.85
C HIS A 171 -7.69 -4.40 -6.03
N PRO A 172 -7.39 -4.90 -7.24
CA PRO A 172 -7.52 -4.08 -8.44
C PRO A 172 -9.00 -3.96 -8.80
N ALA A 173 -9.48 -2.73 -8.91
CA ALA A 173 -10.88 -2.41 -9.20
C ALA A 173 -10.98 -1.58 -10.49
N GLY A 174 -11.64 -2.10 -11.53
CA GLY A 174 -11.74 -1.44 -12.83
C GLY A 174 -10.38 -1.19 -13.48
N CYS A 175 -9.42 -2.08 -13.26
CA CYS A 175 -8.10 -2.03 -13.86
C CYS A 175 -8.03 -2.92 -15.09
N ASP A 176 -7.26 -2.50 -16.09
CA ASP A 176 -6.97 -3.26 -17.29
C ASP A 176 -5.48 -3.63 -17.34
N ASP A 177 -5.15 -4.79 -17.93
CA ASP A 177 -3.81 -5.31 -18.10
C ASP A 177 -3.03 -5.36 -16.77
N VAL A 178 -3.45 -6.27 -15.89
CA VAL A 178 -2.86 -6.47 -14.56
C VAL A 178 -2.03 -7.75 -14.56
N LEU A 179 -0.72 -7.60 -14.39
CA LEU A 179 0.19 -8.73 -14.19
C LEU A 179 0.39 -8.99 -12.68
N ILE A 180 0.09 -10.20 -12.25
CA ILE A 180 0.37 -10.68 -10.89
C ILE A 180 1.26 -11.91 -11.00
N SER A 181 2.49 -11.83 -10.48
CA SER A 181 3.48 -12.89 -10.62
C SER A 181 4.33 -13.04 -9.36
N LYS A 182 4.57 -14.29 -8.94
CA LYS A 182 5.49 -14.63 -7.83
C LYS A 182 5.22 -13.89 -6.51
N ILE A 183 3.95 -13.64 -6.20
CA ILE A 183 3.55 -13.04 -4.92
C ILE A 183 3.29 -14.16 -3.90
N HIS A 184 3.81 -13.99 -2.69
CA HIS A 184 3.50 -14.82 -1.54
C HIS A 184 2.60 -14.04 -0.56
N ILE A 185 1.52 -14.66 -0.09
CA ILE A 185 0.56 -14.10 0.87
C ILE A 185 0.40 -15.03 2.06
#